data_0d16743017e6e5a1cf5548b5b7b3792e
#
_entry.id   0d16743017e6e5a1cf5548b5b7b3792e
#
_cell.length_a   1.000
_cell.length_b   1.000
_cell.length_c   1.000
_cell.angle_alpha   90.00
_cell.angle_beta   90.00
_cell.angle_gamma   90.00
#
_symmetry.space_group_name_H-M   'P 1'
#
loop_
_entity.id
_entity.type
_entity.pdbx_description
1 polymer ?
#
loop_
_entity_poly.entity_id
_entity_poly.type
_entity_poly.pdbx_seq_one_letter_code
_entity_poly.pdbx_strand_id
1 'polypeptide(L)'
;MDHIIRHSYTASTDGQSVEALLRSQGYSKSLINRIKLTEDGLMIRGAKVYTTFRMKAGDRLDVTFAEEASSENIVPVHMPLSILYADEDLMVINKAANVPIHPSQGNFSNSLANGLAWYFKQKQKPFVFRAINRLDRDTTGLMIVAKNALSSCIL
;
A
#
# COMPACT_ATOMS: atom_id res chain seq x y z
N MET A 1 -9.00 -4.92 -13.70
CA MET A 1 -8.01 -3.88 -14.11
C MET A 1 -7.03 -3.73 -12.99
N ASP A 2 -5.76 -3.94 -13.26
CA ASP A 2 -4.72 -3.76 -12.26
C ASP A 2 -4.64 -2.27 -11.89
N HIS A 3 -4.67 -1.98 -10.60
CA HIS A 3 -4.49 -0.62 -10.11
C HIS A 3 -3.00 -0.26 -10.19
N ILE A 4 -2.64 0.56 -11.18
CA ILE A 4 -1.24 0.95 -11.42
C ILE A 4 -0.92 2.20 -10.61
N ILE A 5 0.12 2.12 -9.81
CA ILE A 5 0.67 3.22 -9.02
C ILE A 5 1.88 3.79 -9.77
N ARG A 6 1.97 5.13 -9.82
CA ARG A 6 3.07 5.85 -10.45
C ARG A 6 3.60 6.93 -9.54
N HIS A 7 4.91 6.97 -9.38
CA HIS A 7 5.63 8.03 -8.67
C HIS A 7 6.80 8.52 -9.50
N SER A 8 7.24 9.75 -9.25
CA SER A 8 8.42 10.32 -9.90
C SER A 8 9.30 10.99 -8.86
N TYR A 9 10.60 10.76 -8.96
CA TYR A 9 11.60 11.30 -8.06
C TYR A 9 12.74 11.93 -8.85
N THR A 10 13.24 13.06 -8.36
CA THR A 10 14.40 13.74 -8.98
C THR A 10 15.64 13.49 -8.13
N ALA A 11 16.72 13.02 -8.75
CA ALA A 11 18.00 12.84 -8.06
C ALA A 11 18.58 14.21 -7.68
N SER A 12 19.00 14.35 -6.43
CA SER A 12 19.59 15.58 -5.90
C SER A 12 21.12 15.62 -6.02
N THR A 13 21.75 14.47 -6.20
CA THR A 13 23.21 14.32 -6.23
C THR A 13 23.66 13.37 -7.32
N ASP A 14 24.88 13.59 -7.82
CA ASP A 14 25.52 12.67 -8.78
C ASP A 14 25.92 11.35 -8.11
N GLY A 15 25.81 10.26 -8.86
CA GLY A 15 26.32 8.94 -8.45
C GLY A 15 25.40 8.17 -7.51
N GLN A 16 24.27 8.73 -7.07
CA GLN A 16 23.27 7.98 -6.30
C GLN A 16 22.68 6.85 -7.17
N SER A 17 22.65 5.62 -6.65
CA SER A 17 21.99 4.53 -7.36
C SER A 17 20.47 4.65 -7.26
N VAL A 18 19.76 4.12 -8.27
CA VAL A 18 18.30 4.02 -8.25
C VAL A 18 17.82 3.30 -6.99
N GLU A 19 18.49 2.21 -6.59
CA GLU A 19 18.14 1.50 -5.34
C GLU A 19 18.30 2.39 -4.10
N ALA A 20 19.38 3.14 -3.99
CA ALA A 20 19.61 4.04 -2.86
C ALA A 20 18.55 5.15 -2.79
N LEU A 21 18.15 5.70 -3.93
CA LEU A 21 17.06 6.67 -4.00
C LEU A 21 15.74 6.06 -3.53
N LEU A 22 15.35 4.91 -4.07
CA LEU A 22 14.10 4.23 -3.68
C LEU A 22 14.08 3.90 -2.19
N ARG A 23 15.19 3.41 -1.64
CA ARG A 23 15.31 3.15 -0.19
C ARG A 23 15.12 4.41 0.64
N SER A 24 15.70 5.53 0.23
CA SER A 24 15.52 6.82 0.92
C SER A 24 14.09 7.34 0.86
N GLN A 25 13.31 6.91 -0.14
CA GLN A 25 11.88 7.22 -0.29
C GLN A 25 10.95 6.22 0.45
N GLY A 26 11.50 5.28 1.22
CA GLY A 26 10.72 4.34 2.02
C GLY A 26 10.38 3.01 1.34
N TYR A 27 10.87 2.75 0.12
CA TYR A 27 10.61 1.48 -0.56
C TYR A 27 11.30 0.30 0.13
N SER A 28 10.53 -0.73 0.49
CA SER A 28 11.08 -1.97 1.01
C SER A 28 11.81 -2.77 -0.08
N LYS A 29 12.70 -3.67 0.32
CA LYS A 29 13.39 -4.58 -0.62
C LYS A 29 12.40 -5.42 -1.42
N SER A 30 11.34 -5.89 -0.78
CA SER A 30 10.29 -6.67 -1.43
C SER A 30 9.57 -5.86 -2.52
N LEU A 31 9.20 -4.61 -2.22
CA LEU A 31 8.54 -3.73 -3.19
C LEU A 31 9.47 -3.39 -4.35
N ILE A 32 10.76 -3.09 -4.09
CA ILE A 32 11.76 -2.85 -5.14
C ILE A 32 11.91 -4.08 -6.05
N ASN A 33 11.95 -5.29 -5.48
CA ASN A 33 12.04 -6.52 -6.29
C ASN A 33 10.80 -6.70 -7.20
N ARG A 34 9.62 -6.38 -6.70
CA ARG A 34 8.38 -6.42 -7.51
C ARG A 34 8.42 -5.40 -8.66
N ILE A 35 8.89 -4.17 -8.39
CA ILE A 35 9.04 -3.11 -9.39
C ILE A 35 10.01 -3.53 -10.51
N LYS A 36 11.12 -4.19 -10.17
CA LYS A 36 12.10 -4.69 -11.14
C LYS A 36 11.51 -5.68 -12.16
N LEU A 37 10.48 -6.43 -11.76
CA LEU A 37 9.79 -7.38 -12.62
C LEU A 37 8.70 -6.73 -13.49
N THR A 38 8.34 -5.49 -13.21
CA THR A 38 7.38 -4.72 -14.02
C THR A 38 8.10 -4.19 -15.28
N GLU A 39 7.46 -4.31 -16.46
CA GLU A 39 8.08 -3.98 -17.75
C GLU A 39 8.65 -2.55 -17.78
N ASP A 40 7.85 -1.57 -17.39
CA ASP A 40 8.23 -0.14 -17.29
C ASP A 40 8.35 0.31 -15.84
N GLY A 41 8.80 -0.60 -14.95
CA GLY A 41 8.84 -0.36 -13.52
C GLY A 41 9.79 0.75 -13.10
N LEU A 42 10.92 0.91 -13.79
CA LEU A 42 11.95 1.93 -13.53
C LEU A 42 12.38 2.56 -14.85
N MET A 43 12.08 3.84 -15.04
CA MET A 43 12.35 4.57 -16.26
C MET A 43 13.05 5.90 -15.98
N ILE A 44 14.03 6.25 -16.80
CA ILE A 44 14.65 7.59 -16.83
C ILE A 44 14.64 8.07 -18.29
N ARG A 45 14.06 9.25 -18.53
CA ARG A 45 13.95 9.85 -19.89
C ARG A 45 13.34 8.88 -20.92
N GLY A 46 12.39 8.06 -20.51
CA GLY A 46 11.72 7.09 -21.38
C GLY A 46 12.53 5.82 -21.67
N ALA A 47 13.70 5.63 -21.02
CA ALA A 47 14.50 4.42 -21.13
C ALA A 47 14.45 3.61 -19.83
N LYS A 48 14.32 2.28 -19.95
CA LYS A 48 14.36 1.36 -18.81
C LYS A 48 15.73 1.37 -18.15
N VAL A 49 15.74 1.45 -16.83
CA VAL A 49 16.96 1.40 -16.02
C VAL A 49 16.91 0.29 -14.98
N TYR A 50 18.08 -0.10 -14.49
CA TYR A 50 18.23 -1.08 -13.40
C TYR A 50 18.47 -0.37 -12.07
N THR A 51 18.23 -1.06 -10.97
CA THR A 51 18.44 -0.53 -9.62
C THR A 51 19.89 -0.11 -9.32
N THR A 52 20.86 -0.69 -10.05
CA THR A 52 22.28 -0.35 -9.97
C THR A 52 22.67 0.89 -10.77
N PHE A 53 21.77 1.41 -11.61
CA PHE A 53 22.05 2.59 -12.43
C PHE A 53 22.43 3.78 -11.56
N ARG A 54 23.51 4.47 -11.92
CA ARG A 54 24.00 5.68 -11.24
C ARG A 54 23.40 6.92 -11.88
N MET A 55 22.56 7.59 -11.15
CA MET A 55 21.86 8.80 -11.58
C MET A 55 22.78 10.02 -11.52
N LYS A 56 22.48 11.02 -12.34
CA LYS A 56 23.06 12.37 -12.24
C LYS A 56 22.05 13.28 -11.55
N ALA A 57 22.55 14.33 -10.90
CA ALA A 57 21.69 15.38 -10.35
C ALA A 57 20.75 15.92 -11.44
N GLY A 58 19.46 16.01 -11.12
CA GLY A 58 18.43 16.41 -12.08
C GLY A 58 17.81 15.27 -12.90
N ASP A 59 18.35 14.05 -12.87
CA ASP A 59 17.67 12.91 -13.48
C ASP A 59 16.34 12.64 -12.77
N ARG A 60 15.28 12.46 -13.56
CA ARG A 60 13.96 12.08 -13.08
C ARG A 60 13.76 10.59 -13.27
N LEU A 61 13.57 9.90 -12.15
CA LEU A 61 13.19 8.50 -12.11
C LEU A 61 11.67 8.39 -12.06
N ASP A 62 11.07 7.77 -13.05
CA ASP A 62 9.67 7.37 -13.04
C ASP A 62 9.57 5.91 -12.57
N VAL A 63 8.73 5.70 -11.55
CA VAL A 63 8.51 4.39 -10.91
C VAL A 63 7.07 3.98 -11.15
N THR A 64 6.88 2.78 -11.72
CA THR A 64 5.55 2.22 -12.00
C THR A 64 5.46 0.80 -11.46
N PHE A 65 4.38 0.49 -10.75
CA PHE A 65 4.10 -0.88 -10.33
C PHE A 65 2.60 -1.12 -10.21
N ALA A 66 2.20 -2.36 -10.44
CA ALA A 66 0.83 -2.77 -10.19
C ALA A 66 0.61 -2.99 -8.68
N GLU A 67 -0.53 -2.54 -8.18
CA GLU A 67 -0.98 -2.90 -6.84
C GLU A 67 -1.34 -4.39 -6.82
N GLU A 68 -1.26 -5.02 -5.66
CA GLU A 68 -1.70 -6.40 -5.49
C GLU A 68 -3.19 -6.54 -5.81
N ALA A 69 -3.59 -7.68 -6.33
CA ALA A 69 -5.00 -8.01 -6.43
C ALA A 69 -5.68 -7.98 -5.06
N SER A 70 -6.96 -7.68 -5.03
CA SER A 70 -7.73 -7.67 -3.78
C SER A 70 -7.56 -8.97 -2.99
N SER A 71 -7.56 -8.87 -1.68
CA SER A 71 -7.46 -10.04 -0.78
C SER A 71 -8.67 -10.98 -1.01
N GLU A 72 -8.47 -12.01 -1.82
CA GLU A 72 -9.55 -12.91 -2.28
C GLU A 72 -10.25 -13.67 -1.14
N ASN A 73 -9.54 -13.86 -0.02
CA ASN A 73 -10.04 -14.61 1.14
C ASN A 73 -10.82 -13.76 2.16
N ILE A 74 -10.98 -12.47 1.91
CA ILE A 74 -11.71 -11.58 2.81
C ILE A 74 -13.10 -11.31 2.21
N VAL A 75 -14.11 -11.95 2.78
CA VAL A 75 -15.51 -11.77 2.33
C VAL A 75 -15.97 -10.36 2.66
N PRO A 76 -16.46 -9.57 1.66
CA PRO A 76 -17.03 -8.25 1.93
C PRO A 76 -18.33 -8.35 2.73
N VAL A 77 -18.39 -7.70 3.90
CA VAL A 77 -19.58 -7.70 4.75
C VAL A 77 -19.92 -6.27 5.14
N HIS A 78 -21.17 -5.87 4.95
CA HIS A 78 -21.66 -4.58 5.39
C HIS A 78 -21.66 -4.49 6.92
N MET A 79 -20.88 -3.54 7.45
CA MET A 79 -20.85 -3.24 8.88
C MET A 79 -20.55 -1.75 9.10
N PRO A 80 -20.97 -1.19 10.24
CA PRO A 80 -20.61 0.19 10.60
C PRO A 80 -19.11 0.36 10.72
N LEU A 81 -18.55 1.37 10.06
CA LEU A 81 -17.15 1.78 10.16
C LEU A 81 -17.07 3.22 10.59
N SER A 82 -16.35 3.49 11.67
CA SER A 82 -16.06 4.85 12.12
C SER A 82 -14.75 5.33 11.50
N ILE A 83 -14.82 5.83 10.26
CA ILE A 83 -13.67 6.36 9.51
C ILE A 83 -13.50 7.82 9.89
N LEU A 84 -12.38 8.16 10.54
CA LEU A 84 -12.09 9.51 11.01
C LEU A 84 -11.31 10.32 9.98
N TYR A 85 -10.49 9.65 9.17
CA TYR A 85 -9.69 10.25 8.12
C TYR A 85 -9.46 9.24 6.99
N ALA A 86 -9.43 9.70 5.77
CA ALA A 86 -9.01 8.92 4.61
C ALA A 86 -8.52 9.83 3.49
N ASP A 87 -7.34 9.54 2.96
CA ASP A 87 -6.79 10.12 1.76
C ASP A 87 -6.45 9.03 0.72
N GLU A 88 -5.53 9.28 -0.20
CA GLU A 88 -5.11 8.28 -1.20
C GLU A 88 -4.19 7.22 -0.62
N ASP A 89 -3.48 7.50 0.46
CA ASP A 89 -2.41 6.70 1.03
C ASP A 89 -2.82 5.90 2.26
N LEU A 90 -3.64 6.48 3.12
CA LEU A 90 -4.01 5.87 4.39
C LEU A 90 -5.46 6.13 4.79
N MET A 91 -5.90 5.38 5.78
CA MET A 91 -7.18 5.54 6.44
C MET A 91 -6.98 5.41 7.95
N VAL A 92 -7.62 6.29 8.73
CA VAL A 92 -7.68 6.21 10.19
C VAL A 92 -9.10 5.82 10.60
N ILE A 93 -9.20 4.74 11.37
CA ILE A 93 -10.46 4.15 11.79
C ILE A 93 -10.50 4.09 13.31
N ASN A 94 -11.60 4.49 13.90
CA ASN A 94 -11.88 4.21 15.31
C ASN A 94 -12.55 2.83 15.43
N LYS A 95 -11.76 1.82 15.83
CA LYS A 95 -12.25 0.43 15.94
C LYS A 95 -13.19 0.30 17.14
N ALA A 96 -14.37 -0.24 16.92
CA ALA A 96 -15.29 -0.60 18.00
C ALA A 96 -14.79 -1.82 18.80
N ALA A 97 -15.27 -1.95 20.03
CA ALA A 97 -15.10 -3.17 20.82
C ALA A 97 -15.81 -4.37 20.15
N ASN A 98 -15.40 -5.58 20.49
CA ASN A 98 -15.94 -6.84 19.97
C ASN A 98 -15.82 -7.01 18.44
N VAL A 99 -14.90 -6.30 17.80
CA VAL A 99 -14.60 -6.43 16.37
C VAL A 99 -13.15 -6.91 16.21
N PRO A 100 -12.92 -8.14 15.78
CA PRO A 100 -11.58 -8.59 15.44
C PRO A 100 -11.03 -7.86 14.22
N ILE A 101 -9.71 -7.77 14.10
CA ILE A 101 -9.07 -7.07 12.98
C ILE A 101 -9.15 -7.89 11.70
N HIS A 102 -8.80 -9.17 11.79
CA HIS A 102 -8.78 -10.13 10.68
C HIS A 102 -9.82 -11.22 10.85
N PRO A 103 -10.31 -11.80 9.74
CA PRO A 103 -11.04 -13.07 9.82
C PRO A 103 -10.18 -14.14 10.49
N SER A 104 -10.80 -14.92 11.35
CA SER A 104 -10.16 -16.02 12.06
C SER A 104 -11.15 -17.17 12.27
N GLN A 105 -10.69 -18.32 12.76
CA GLN A 105 -11.56 -19.44 13.03
C GLN A 105 -12.71 -19.03 13.98
N GLY A 106 -13.94 -19.23 13.54
CA GLY A 106 -15.16 -18.78 14.23
C GLY A 106 -15.56 -17.31 14.03
N ASN A 107 -14.74 -16.50 13.29
CA ASN A 107 -15.01 -15.09 13.01
C ASN A 107 -14.69 -14.74 11.54
N PHE A 108 -15.32 -15.45 10.59
CA PHE A 108 -14.99 -15.29 9.17
C PHE A 108 -15.62 -14.06 8.51
N SER A 109 -16.64 -13.46 9.10
CA SER A 109 -17.47 -12.42 8.47
C SER A 109 -17.72 -11.17 9.32
N ASN A 110 -17.12 -11.06 10.51
CA ASN A 110 -17.36 -9.95 11.44
C ASN A 110 -16.10 -9.17 11.84
N SER A 111 -15.06 -9.25 11.02
CA SER A 111 -13.81 -8.52 11.27
C SER A 111 -13.80 -7.15 10.59
N LEU A 112 -12.92 -6.27 11.07
CA LEU A 112 -12.66 -4.97 10.45
C LEU A 112 -12.29 -5.13 8.96
N ALA A 113 -11.50 -6.13 8.64
CA ALA A 113 -11.11 -6.43 7.26
C ALA A 113 -12.31 -6.74 6.36
N ASN A 114 -13.32 -7.46 6.87
CA ASN A 114 -14.57 -7.73 6.13
C ASN A 114 -15.34 -6.42 5.83
N GLY A 115 -15.45 -5.54 6.82
CA GLY A 115 -16.11 -4.24 6.66
C GLY A 115 -15.40 -3.35 5.65
N LEU A 116 -14.07 -3.31 5.70
CA LEU A 116 -13.27 -2.55 4.75
C LEU A 116 -13.34 -3.14 3.34
N ALA A 117 -13.32 -4.46 3.19
CA ALA A 117 -13.51 -5.10 1.89
C ALA A 117 -14.85 -4.69 1.25
N TRP A 118 -15.93 -4.61 2.05
CA TRP A 118 -17.21 -4.12 1.59
C TRP A 118 -17.17 -2.64 1.20
N TYR A 119 -16.56 -1.79 2.02
CA TYR A 119 -16.42 -0.35 1.76
C TYR A 119 -15.71 -0.07 0.44
N PHE A 120 -14.58 -0.76 0.17
CA PHE A 120 -13.83 -0.60 -1.08
C PHE A 120 -14.55 -1.19 -2.28
N LYS A 121 -15.26 -2.32 -2.10
CA LYS A 121 -16.12 -2.90 -3.13
C LYS A 121 -17.20 -1.93 -3.62
N GLN A 122 -17.86 -1.20 -2.69
CA GLN A 122 -18.86 -0.18 -3.06
C GLN A 122 -18.24 0.97 -3.86
N LYS A 123 -16.97 1.26 -3.65
CA LYS A 123 -16.20 2.28 -4.39
C LYS A 123 -15.57 1.75 -5.68
N GLN A 124 -15.79 0.46 -6.01
CA GLN A 124 -15.17 -0.21 -7.16
C GLN A 124 -13.65 -0.10 -7.17
N LYS A 125 -13.02 -0.10 -5.99
CA LYS A 125 -11.58 -0.05 -5.81
C LYS A 125 -11.04 -1.39 -5.31
N PRO A 126 -9.87 -1.84 -5.80
CA PRO A 126 -9.20 -3.00 -5.23
C PRO A 126 -8.85 -2.73 -3.76
N PHE A 127 -8.82 -3.78 -2.96
CA PHE A 127 -8.53 -3.68 -1.55
C PHE A 127 -7.62 -4.81 -1.08
N VAL A 128 -6.46 -4.44 -0.56
CA VAL A 128 -5.58 -5.32 0.18
C VAL A 128 -5.51 -4.81 1.62
N PHE A 129 -5.83 -5.66 2.58
CA PHE A 129 -5.85 -5.27 3.98
C PHE A 129 -4.44 -5.13 4.55
N ARG A 130 -4.05 -3.90 4.88
CA ARG A 130 -2.72 -3.53 5.41
C ARG A 130 -2.87 -2.69 6.68
N ALA A 131 -3.18 -3.34 7.78
CA ALA A 131 -3.19 -2.68 9.08
C ALA A 131 -1.75 -2.39 9.54
N ILE A 132 -1.49 -1.15 9.91
CA ILE A 132 -0.18 -0.70 10.38
C ILE A 132 0.01 -1.02 11.87
N ASN A 133 -1.06 -0.91 12.66
CA ASN A 133 -1.08 -1.27 14.07
C ASN A 133 -2.19 -2.28 14.34
N ARG A 134 -2.15 -2.89 15.52
CA ARG A 134 -3.13 -3.89 15.95
C ARG A 134 -3.75 -3.48 17.29
N LEU A 135 -5.02 -3.77 17.43
CA LEU A 135 -5.77 -3.71 18.68
C LEU A 135 -6.45 -5.07 18.90
N ASP A 136 -6.57 -5.48 20.14
CA ASP A 136 -7.29 -6.68 20.47
C ASP A 136 -8.78 -6.55 20.12
N ARG A 137 -9.48 -7.69 20.04
CA ARG A 137 -10.90 -7.74 19.66
C ARG A 137 -11.75 -6.77 20.48
N ASP A 138 -11.58 -6.78 21.81
CA ASP A 138 -12.40 -6.02 22.74
C ASP A 138 -11.86 -4.62 23.05
N THR A 139 -10.68 -4.29 22.49
CA THR A 139 -10.05 -2.97 22.63
C THR A 139 -10.62 -2.01 21.59
N THR A 140 -11.04 -0.83 22.02
CA THR A 140 -11.41 0.29 21.17
C THR A 140 -10.20 1.18 20.91
N GLY A 141 -10.20 1.93 19.84
CA GLY A 141 -9.18 2.93 19.57
C GLY A 141 -8.83 3.09 18.10
N LEU A 142 -7.81 3.90 17.85
CA LEU A 142 -7.41 4.27 16.50
C LEU A 142 -6.57 3.19 15.84
N MET A 143 -6.92 2.88 14.62
CA MET A 143 -6.15 2.03 13.73
C MET A 143 -5.82 2.76 12.44
N ILE A 144 -4.61 2.55 11.96
CA ILE A 144 -4.15 3.03 10.66
C ILE A 144 -4.13 1.86 9.69
N VAL A 145 -4.74 2.06 8.53
CA VAL A 145 -4.75 1.12 7.42
C VAL A 145 -4.12 1.79 6.21
N ALA A 146 -3.04 1.22 5.69
CA ALA A 146 -2.43 1.69 4.45
C ALA A 146 -3.26 1.25 3.25
N LYS A 147 -3.44 2.13 2.27
CA LYS A 147 -4.27 1.89 1.10
C LYS A 147 -3.49 1.38 -0.11
N ASN A 148 -2.17 1.46 -0.06
CA ASN A 148 -1.28 0.95 -1.11
C ASN A 148 0.01 0.37 -0.49
N ALA A 149 0.79 -0.33 -1.33
CA ALA A 149 1.99 -1.03 -0.89
C ALA A 149 3.10 -0.08 -0.42
N LEU A 150 3.26 1.08 -1.06
CA LEU A 150 4.29 2.05 -0.67
C LEU A 150 3.96 2.68 0.69
N SER A 151 2.71 3.12 0.87
CA SER A 151 2.27 3.67 2.15
C SER A 151 2.44 2.67 3.29
N SER A 152 2.19 1.38 3.03
CA SER A 152 2.46 0.31 4.00
C SER A 152 3.93 0.12 4.35
N CYS A 153 4.85 0.49 3.45
CA CYS A 153 6.29 0.44 3.72
C CYS A 153 6.79 1.66 4.52
N ILE A 154 6.14 2.81 4.33
CA ILE A 154 6.54 4.09 4.94
C ILE A 154 6.01 4.21 6.37
N LEU A 155 4.76 3.80 6.59
CA LEU A 155 4.07 3.89 7.89
C LEU A 155 4.53 2.82 8.88
#